data_08714a98bb2243839b7b279549140a2b
#
_entry.id   08714a98bb2243839b7b279549140a2b
#
_cell.length_a   1.000
_cell.length_b   1.000
_cell.length_c   1.000
_cell.angle_alpha   90.00
_cell.angle_beta   90.00
_cell.angle_gamma   90.00
#
_symmetry.space_group_name_H-M   'P 1'
#
loop_
_entity.id
_entity.type
_entity.pdbx_description
1 polymer ?
#
loop_
_entity_poly.entity_id
_entity_poly.type
_entity_poly.pdbx_seq_one_letter_code
_entity_poly.pdbx_strand_id
1 'polypeptide(L)'
;MTRRAVTLTGVAILIGGAAVALAQRQDPPPRMVPGQPIETRQPEKPDDKPVFPGQTRAPYQPGVAVDVTVITDKLDKPWSLAFLPDGRMLVTEKPGTLRIVDAHGTISQPIAGVPKVVAMGQVGLLDVALDPSFGSNHRIFFTFSEPVDNGRSFHIAVGRGTLDENAHALTDVKVIFRAIPDLPSRLNANSGSRLVFAHDGTLFVAIGDRSSSPPWDRAQLLDNHLGKIVHITVDGQAAPGNPFASKQGALPEIWSIGHRTEEGLTFDVSGQLWETEHGPRGGDELNKIEKGKNYGWPVIVHGIDYPGAHIGENITEKAGMEQPVYYWDPVIAPSGLAVYHGSLFPSWEGDILVGALRGTRISRLTMKNDRVVSEEPLLYDLHSRIRDVRVGPDGAVYVLTDTDGKLLVLRPKK
;
A
#
# COMPACT_ATOMS: atom_id res chain seq x y z
N MET A 1 61.26 -16.97 -49.28
CA MET A 1 59.83 -17.03 -48.90
C MET A 1 59.72 -16.75 -47.40
N THR A 2 59.60 -15.50 -47.05
CA THR A 2 59.59 -15.01 -45.68
C THR A 2 58.17 -14.80 -45.20
N ARG A 3 57.70 -15.61 -44.22
CA ARG A 3 56.41 -15.43 -43.57
C ARG A 3 56.49 -14.32 -42.51
N ARG A 4 55.72 -13.24 -42.69
CA ARG A 4 55.53 -12.19 -41.69
C ARG A 4 54.45 -12.68 -40.72
N ALA A 5 54.78 -12.73 -39.43
CA ALA A 5 53.85 -12.90 -38.35
C ALA A 5 53.15 -11.55 -38.05
N VAL A 6 51.84 -11.55 -38.04
CA VAL A 6 51.00 -10.42 -37.60
C VAL A 6 50.66 -10.64 -36.15
N THR A 7 51.20 -9.78 -35.30
CA THR A 7 50.87 -9.75 -33.86
C THR A 7 49.60 -8.90 -33.68
N LEU A 8 48.51 -9.54 -33.31
CA LEU A 8 47.31 -8.85 -32.89
C LEU A 8 47.47 -8.45 -31.39
N THR A 9 47.61 -7.17 -31.16
CA THR A 9 47.55 -6.59 -29.82
C THR A 9 46.10 -6.40 -29.42
N GLY A 10 45.60 -7.27 -28.56
CA GLY A 10 44.27 -7.14 -27.98
C GLY A 10 44.24 -6.04 -26.94
N VAL A 11 43.52 -4.95 -27.20
CA VAL A 11 43.20 -3.92 -26.22
C VAL A 11 42.06 -4.44 -25.36
N ALA A 12 42.33 -4.86 -24.12
CA ALA A 12 41.33 -5.17 -23.12
C ALA A 12 40.74 -3.85 -22.59
N ILE A 13 39.54 -3.53 -23.01
CA ILE A 13 38.74 -2.44 -22.40
C ILE A 13 38.21 -2.93 -21.08
N LEU A 14 38.86 -2.53 -19.98
CA LEU A 14 38.32 -2.65 -18.64
C LEU A 14 37.13 -1.68 -18.48
N ILE A 15 35.92 -2.18 -18.67
CA ILE A 15 34.70 -1.47 -18.24
C ILE A 15 34.64 -1.61 -16.72
N GLY A 16 35.23 -0.67 -16.02
CA GLY A 16 35.05 -0.48 -14.60
C GLY A 16 33.61 -0.04 -14.33
N GLY A 17 32.74 -1.00 -14.01
CA GLY A 17 31.41 -0.72 -13.48
C GLY A 17 31.56 -0.02 -12.13
N ALA A 18 31.56 1.31 -12.13
CA ALA A 18 31.30 2.08 -10.93
C ALA A 18 29.84 1.81 -10.53
N ALA A 19 29.63 0.82 -9.67
CA ALA A 19 28.42 0.75 -8.89
C ALA A 19 28.39 2.01 -8.03
N VAL A 20 27.73 3.06 -8.51
CA VAL A 20 27.34 4.19 -7.69
C VAL A 20 26.33 3.63 -6.70
N ALA A 21 26.81 3.23 -5.51
CA ALA A 21 25.99 3.10 -4.35
C ALA A 21 25.41 4.51 -4.12
N LEU A 22 24.19 4.73 -4.61
CA LEU A 22 23.34 5.81 -4.15
C LEU A 22 23.13 5.52 -2.65
N ALA A 23 24.03 6.04 -1.82
CA ALA A 23 23.78 6.18 -0.42
C ALA A 23 22.40 6.83 -0.33
N GLN A 24 21.40 6.13 0.17
CA GLN A 24 20.09 6.68 0.43
C GLN A 24 20.34 7.86 1.37
N ARG A 25 20.34 9.08 0.81
CA ARG A 25 20.37 10.28 1.63
C ARG A 25 19.14 10.18 2.51
N GLN A 26 19.38 10.03 3.80
CA GLN A 26 18.29 10.12 4.76
C GLN A 26 17.66 11.50 4.57
N ASP A 27 16.34 11.50 4.43
CA ASP A 27 15.61 12.76 4.39
C ASP A 27 15.88 13.55 5.69
N PRO A 28 15.88 14.87 5.66
CA PRO A 28 16.04 15.65 6.87
C PRO A 28 14.91 15.32 7.85
N PRO A 29 15.16 15.42 9.17
CA PRO A 29 14.13 15.16 10.16
C PRO A 29 12.94 16.08 9.95
N PRO A 30 11.72 15.59 10.25
CA PRO A 30 10.52 16.42 10.18
C PRO A 30 10.63 17.60 11.14
N ARG A 31 10.11 18.74 10.73
CA ARG A 31 10.13 19.95 11.55
C ARG A 31 8.97 19.93 12.54
N MET A 32 9.22 19.59 13.79
CA MET A 32 8.18 19.53 14.83
C MET A 32 8.01 20.88 15.56
N VAL A 33 7.60 21.91 14.81
CA VAL A 33 7.26 23.25 15.38
C VAL A 33 5.74 23.44 15.24
N PRO A 34 5.00 23.57 16.34
CA PRO A 34 3.55 23.75 16.29
C PRO A 34 3.13 24.88 15.35
N GLY A 35 2.12 24.62 14.53
CA GLY A 35 1.63 25.56 13.52
C GLY A 35 2.45 25.66 12.23
N GLN A 36 3.56 24.94 12.12
CA GLN A 36 4.39 24.89 10.90
C GLN A 36 4.28 23.51 10.23
N PRO A 37 4.39 23.43 8.90
CA PRO A 37 4.48 22.13 8.23
C PRO A 37 5.70 21.33 8.69
N ILE A 38 5.54 20.00 8.79
CA ILE A 38 6.66 19.09 9.12
C ILE A 38 7.64 18.95 7.96
N GLU A 39 7.16 19.10 6.73
CA GLU A 39 7.96 18.98 5.51
C GLU A 39 8.62 20.33 5.17
N THR A 40 9.95 20.34 5.12
CA THR A 40 10.74 21.55 4.86
C THR A 40 11.49 21.52 3.54
N ARG A 41 11.53 20.37 2.87
CA ARG A 41 12.17 20.23 1.56
C ARG A 41 11.39 21.00 0.50
N GLN A 42 12.07 21.38 -0.57
CA GLN A 42 11.40 21.94 -1.74
C GLN A 42 10.51 20.86 -2.38
N PRO A 43 9.35 21.21 -2.91
CA PRO A 43 8.54 20.28 -3.66
C PRO A 43 9.28 19.78 -4.90
N GLU A 44 9.03 18.54 -5.30
CA GLU A 44 9.58 17.95 -6.52
C GLU A 44 8.93 18.57 -7.78
N LYS A 45 7.71 19.09 -7.65
CA LYS A 45 6.98 19.86 -8.66
C LYS A 45 6.73 21.29 -8.15
N PRO A 46 7.73 22.20 -8.27
CA PRO A 46 7.68 23.52 -7.64
C PRO A 46 6.60 24.46 -8.18
N ASP A 47 6.11 24.21 -9.39
CA ASP A 47 5.02 24.93 -10.04
C ASP A 47 3.63 24.42 -9.66
N ASP A 48 3.55 23.31 -8.94
CA ASP A 48 2.29 22.77 -8.43
C ASP A 48 1.72 23.66 -7.33
N LYS A 49 0.39 23.81 -7.36
CA LYS A 49 -0.34 24.56 -6.33
C LYS A 49 -1.52 23.72 -5.86
N PRO A 50 -1.76 23.70 -4.54
CA PRO A 50 -2.96 23.05 -4.02
C PRO A 50 -4.22 23.72 -4.59
N VAL A 51 -5.18 22.90 -4.99
CA VAL A 51 -6.48 23.35 -5.55
C VAL A 51 -7.33 24.02 -4.46
N PHE A 52 -7.09 23.64 -3.21
CA PHE A 52 -7.73 24.26 -2.05
C PHE A 52 -6.75 24.36 -0.86
N PRO A 53 -7.01 25.29 0.08
CA PRO A 53 -6.18 25.43 1.28
C PRO A 53 -6.13 24.14 2.11
N GLY A 54 -4.92 23.76 2.56
CA GLY A 54 -4.71 22.57 3.41
C GLY A 54 -4.65 21.24 2.67
N GLN A 55 -4.66 21.22 1.33
CA GLN A 55 -4.53 20.00 0.54
C GLN A 55 -3.13 19.38 0.64
N THR A 56 -2.13 20.11 1.09
CA THR A 56 -0.76 19.66 1.32
C THR A 56 -0.12 20.45 2.45
N ARG A 57 0.98 19.94 3.01
CA ARG A 57 1.81 20.63 4.02
C ARG A 57 1.00 21.16 5.21
N ALA A 58 0.12 20.32 5.72
CA ALA A 58 -0.66 20.65 6.92
C ALA A 58 0.26 21.00 8.11
N PRO A 59 -0.16 21.92 8.98
CA PRO A 59 0.66 22.33 10.12
C PRO A 59 0.81 21.19 11.13
N TYR A 60 1.97 21.08 11.76
CA TYR A 60 2.19 20.18 12.87
C TYR A 60 1.39 20.62 14.10
N GLN A 61 0.71 19.66 14.73
CA GLN A 61 0.13 19.81 16.05
C GLN A 61 0.54 18.61 16.90
N PRO A 62 1.18 18.82 18.06
CA PRO A 62 1.59 17.72 18.91
C PRO A 62 0.36 17.00 19.47
N GLY A 63 0.38 15.68 19.40
CA GLY A 63 -0.63 14.82 19.98
C GLY A 63 -0.22 14.23 21.32
N VAL A 64 -0.83 13.11 21.68
CA VAL A 64 -0.53 12.36 22.89
C VAL A 64 0.81 11.66 22.72
N ALA A 65 1.70 11.78 23.69
CA ALA A 65 2.95 11.00 23.69
C ALA A 65 2.65 9.50 23.74
N VAL A 66 3.43 8.71 23.01
CA VAL A 66 3.24 7.27 22.87
C VAL A 66 4.40 6.50 23.49
N ASP A 67 4.08 5.39 24.16
CA ASP A 67 5.02 4.34 24.49
C ASP A 67 5.00 3.28 23.39
N VAL A 68 6.18 2.87 22.94
CA VAL A 68 6.36 1.87 21.87
C VAL A 68 6.95 0.60 22.45
N THR A 69 6.27 -0.52 22.25
CA THR A 69 6.76 -1.83 22.65
C THR A 69 7.01 -2.68 21.41
N VAL A 70 8.17 -3.31 21.32
CA VAL A 70 8.48 -4.31 20.30
C VAL A 70 7.88 -5.65 20.75
N ILE A 71 6.90 -6.16 20.01
CA ILE A 71 6.31 -7.48 20.25
C ILE A 71 7.27 -8.56 19.73
N THR A 72 7.76 -8.40 18.50
CA THR A 72 8.80 -9.25 17.90
C THR A 72 9.59 -8.47 16.84
N ASP A 73 10.80 -8.92 16.52
CA ASP A 73 11.68 -8.39 15.48
C ASP A 73 12.19 -9.49 14.53
N LYS A 74 11.45 -10.62 14.44
CA LYS A 74 11.89 -11.84 13.75
C LYS A 74 11.02 -12.23 12.56
N LEU A 75 10.17 -11.31 12.06
CA LEU A 75 9.35 -11.54 10.87
C LEU A 75 10.19 -11.33 9.60
N ASP A 76 9.91 -12.10 8.56
CA ASP A 76 10.59 -11.96 7.26
C ASP A 76 9.78 -11.09 6.30
N LYS A 77 10.11 -9.80 6.25
CA LYS A 77 9.44 -8.82 5.37
C LYS A 77 7.91 -8.89 5.53
N PRO A 78 7.38 -8.67 6.75
CA PRO A 78 5.95 -8.72 6.99
C PRO A 78 5.24 -7.68 6.13
N TRP A 79 4.05 -8.02 5.63
CA TRP A 79 3.31 -7.13 4.73
C TRP A 79 2.01 -6.63 5.35
N SER A 80 1.24 -7.49 5.98
CA SER A 80 -0.04 -7.15 6.60
C SER A 80 -0.33 -8.00 7.82
N LEU A 81 -1.19 -7.50 8.71
CA LEU A 81 -1.70 -8.26 9.85
C LEU A 81 -3.22 -8.17 9.96
N ALA A 82 -3.84 -9.24 10.49
CA ALA A 82 -5.23 -9.28 10.89
C ALA A 82 -5.34 -9.88 12.29
N PHE A 83 -6.24 -9.34 13.14
CA PHE A 83 -6.44 -9.83 14.51
C PHE A 83 -7.38 -11.04 14.52
N LEU A 84 -6.94 -12.14 15.12
CA LEU A 84 -7.79 -13.27 15.45
C LEU A 84 -8.71 -12.93 16.65
N PRO A 85 -9.86 -13.61 16.80
CA PRO A 85 -10.81 -13.30 17.88
C PRO A 85 -10.24 -13.41 19.30
N ASP A 86 -9.18 -14.17 19.49
CA ASP A 86 -8.47 -14.35 20.77
C ASP A 86 -7.33 -13.35 21.00
N GLY A 87 -7.15 -12.37 20.09
CA GLY A 87 -6.15 -11.32 20.17
C GLY A 87 -4.78 -11.67 19.58
N ARG A 88 -4.57 -12.91 19.12
CA ARG A 88 -3.39 -13.24 18.30
C ARG A 88 -3.49 -12.55 16.93
N MET A 89 -2.38 -12.47 16.24
CA MET A 89 -2.28 -11.78 14.96
C MET A 89 -1.88 -12.75 13.86
N LEU A 90 -2.66 -12.79 12.80
CA LEU A 90 -2.31 -13.48 11.57
C LEU A 90 -1.48 -12.52 10.71
N VAL A 91 -0.26 -12.88 10.35
CA VAL A 91 0.70 -12.02 9.66
C VAL A 91 1.14 -12.65 8.35
N THR A 92 1.04 -11.92 7.26
CA THR A 92 1.62 -12.30 5.97
C THR A 92 3.07 -11.84 5.91
N GLU A 93 3.93 -12.72 5.42
CA GLU A 93 5.31 -12.43 5.07
C GLU A 93 5.44 -12.47 3.54
N LYS A 94 5.99 -11.41 2.96
CA LYS A 94 6.05 -11.22 1.51
C LYS A 94 6.68 -12.39 0.74
N PRO A 95 7.67 -13.13 1.26
CA PRO A 95 8.21 -14.32 0.58
C PRO A 95 7.22 -15.46 0.35
N GLY A 96 6.02 -15.42 0.95
CA GLY A 96 4.97 -16.42 0.73
C GLY A 96 4.62 -17.25 1.97
N THR A 97 4.93 -16.77 3.16
CA THR A 97 4.59 -17.41 4.42
C THR A 97 3.48 -16.69 5.15
N LEU A 98 2.66 -17.43 5.85
CA LEU A 98 1.62 -16.95 6.74
C LEU A 98 1.95 -17.43 8.15
N ARG A 99 1.88 -16.55 9.14
CA ARG A 99 2.25 -16.82 10.54
C ARG A 99 1.15 -16.39 11.49
N ILE A 100 1.10 -17.03 12.64
CA ILE A 100 0.37 -16.52 13.81
C ILE A 100 1.41 -16.00 14.80
N VAL A 101 1.18 -14.78 15.31
CA VAL A 101 2.01 -14.14 16.33
C VAL A 101 1.14 -13.89 17.56
N ASP A 102 1.60 -14.33 18.73
CA ASP A 102 0.89 -14.08 20.00
C ASP A 102 1.28 -12.71 20.61
N ALA A 103 0.60 -12.32 21.68
CA ALA A 103 0.84 -11.07 22.39
C ALA A 103 2.24 -10.99 23.05
N HIS A 104 2.93 -12.12 23.21
CA HIS A 104 4.29 -12.22 23.77
C HIS A 104 5.39 -12.27 22.70
N GLY A 105 5.01 -12.19 21.42
CA GLY A 105 5.93 -12.21 20.29
C GLY A 105 6.37 -13.61 19.85
N THR A 106 5.70 -14.67 20.32
CA THR A 106 5.93 -16.02 19.82
C THR A 106 5.38 -16.14 18.40
N ILE A 107 6.24 -16.49 17.45
CA ILE A 107 5.87 -16.69 16.05
C ILE A 107 5.65 -18.18 15.80
N SER A 108 4.54 -18.55 15.21
CA SER A 108 4.24 -19.94 14.81
C SER A 108 5.19 -20.44 13.72
N GLN A 109 5.26 -21.73 13.50
CA GLN A 109 5.76 -22.27 12.23
C GLN A 109 4.92 -21.73 11.07
N PRO A 110 5.42 -21.74 9.81
CA PRO A 110 4.63 -21.35 8.65
C PRO A 110 3.36 -22.19 8.56
N ILE A 111 2.22 -21.53 8.34
CA ILE A 111 0.95 -22.20 8.06
C ILE A 111 1.04 -22.87 6.71
N ALA A 112 0.76 -24.18 6.66
CA ALA A 112 0.79 -24.94 5.42
C ALA A 112 -0.37 -24.56 4.48
N GLY A 113 -0.29 -24.93 3.21
CA GLY A 113 -1.39 -24.73 2.23
C GLY A 113 -1.48 -23.33 1.62
N VAL A 114 -0.61 -22.40 1.99
CA VAL A 114 -0.52 -21.10 1.32
C VAL A 114 -0.08 -21.30 -0.13
N PRO A 115 -0.75 -20.67 -1.13
CA PRO A 115 -0.36 -20.79 -2.53
C PRO A 115 1.05 -20.29 -2.80
N LYS A 116 1.69 -20.82 -3.82
CA LYS A 116 2.97 -20.29 -4.31
C LYS A 116 2.81 -18.86 -4.81
N VAL A 117 3.80 -18.03 -4.55
CA VAL A 117 3.83 -16.63 -4.98
C VAL A 117 5.07 -16.33 -5.83
N VAL A 118 4.99 -15.32 -6.67
CA VAL A 118 6.17 -14.66 -7.25
C VAL A 118 6.65 -13.62 -6.22
N ALA A 119 7.70 -13.94 -5.47
CA ALA A 119 8.23 -13.07 -4.43
C ALA A 119 9.42 -12.24 -4.95
N MET A 120 9.16 -11.07 -5.51
CA MET A 120 10.21 -10.12 -5.96
C MET A 120 9.72 -8.67 -5.93
N GLY A 121 10.62 -7.72 -5.76
CA GLY A 121 10.26 -6.29 -5.74
C GLY A 121 9.15 -6.00 -4.73
N GLN A 122 8.03 -5.48 -5.21
CA GLN A 122 6.88 -5.12 -4.36
C GLN A 122 5.85 -6.26 -4.23
N VAL A 123 6.00 -7.39 -4.92
CA VAL A 123 5.01 -8.48 -4.97
C VAL A 123 5.41 -9.71 -4.15
N GLY A 124 4.42 -10.52 -3.80
CA GLY A 124 4.58 -11.72 -2.95
C GLY A 124 3.24 -12.16 -2.36
N LEU A 125 3.23 -12.64 -1.12
CA LEU A 125 2.03 -12.73 -0.28
C LEU A 125 1.84 -11.37 0.37
N LEU A 126 0.65 -10.77 0.21
CA LEU A 126 0.44 -9.36 0.47
C LEU A 126 -0.60 -9.15 1.59
N ASP A 127 -1.79 -8.64 1.30
CA ASP A 127 -2.77 -8.35 2.34
C ASP A 127 -3.50 -9.60 2.85
N VAL A 128 -4.04 -9.51 4.07
CA VAL A 128 -4.88 -10.54 4.69
C VAL A 128 -6.02 -9.91 5.48
N ALA A 129 -7.20 -10.47 5.34
CA ALA A 129 -8.37 -10.12 6.17
C ALA A 129 -9.13 -11.37 6.60
N LEU A 130 -9.75 -11.29 7.76
CA LEU A 130 -10.69 -12.32 8.21
C LEU A 130 -12.06 -12.07 7.58
N ASP A 131 -12.77 -13.15 7.24
CA ASP A 131 -14.19 -13.10 6.92
C ASP A 131 -14.96 -12.45 8.09
N PRO A 132 -15.94 -11.56 7.85
CA PRO A 132 -16.75 -10.99 8.93
C PRO A 132 -17.41 -12.05 9.84
N SER A 133 -17.62 -13.25 9.32
CA SER A 133 -18.14 -14.41 10.06
C SER A 133 -17.05 -15.41 10.49
N PHE A 134 -15.79 -14.97 10.61
CA PHE A 134 -14.64 -15.83 10.90
C PHE A 134 -14.86 -16.72 12.13
N GLY A 135 -15.48 -16.22 13.19
CA GLY A 135 -15.77 -17.00 14.39
C GLY A 135 -16.60 -18.29 14.15
N SER A 136 -17.32 -18.36 13.03
CA SER A 136 -18.11 -19.54 12.65
C SER A 136 -17.55 -20.31 11.47
N ASN A 137 -16.86 -19.66 10.54
CA ASN A 137 -16.42 -20.26 9.28
C ASN A 137 -14.90 -20.38 9.14
N HIS A 138 -14.14 -19.75 10.01
CA HIS A 138 -12.66 -19.71 10.00
C HIS A 138 -12.05 -19.30 8.66
N ARG A 139 -12.79 -18.57 7.81
CA ARG A 139 -12.32 -18.13 6.51
C ARG A 139 -11.42 -16.91 6.60
N ILE A 140 -10.37 -16.94 5.79
CA ILE A 140 -9.52 -15.78 5.53
C ILE A 140 -9.48 -15.48 4.04
N PHE A 141 -9.24 -14.24 3.71
CA PHE A 141 -9.00 -13.75 2.37
C PHE A 141 -7.62 -13.11 2.32
N PHE A 142 -6.92 -13.28 1.22
CA PHE A 142 -5.57 -12.74 1.06
C PHE A 142 -5.31 -12.38 -0.40
N THR A 143 -4.45 -11.39 -0.60
CA THR A 143 -3.97 -11.02 -1.92
C THR A 143 -2.55 -11.55 -2.13
N PHE A 144 -2.23 -11.93 -3.34
CA PHE A 144 -0.92 -12.47 -3.68
C PHE A 144 -0.62 -12.36 -5.17
N SER A 145 0.66 -12.48 -5.52
CA SER A 145 1.12 -12.58 -6.90
C SER A 145 1.10 -14.03 -7.36
N GLU A 146 0.01 -14.45 -8.01
CA GLU A 146 -0.16 -15.80 -8.53
C GLU A 146 0.75 -16.04 -9.74
N PRO A 147 1.69 -17.01 -9.69
CA PRO A 147 2.60 -17.27 -10.79
C PRO A 147 1.87 -17.83 -12.02
N VAL A 148 2.19 -17.30 -13.20
CA VAL A 148 1.82 -17.79 -14.51
C VAL A 148 3.11 -18.16 -15.26
N ASP A 149 3.04 -19.13 -16.18
CA ASP A 149 4.19 -19.55 -16.98
C ASP A 149 5.46 -19.84 -16.18
N ASN A 150 5.34 -20.64 -15.13
CA ASN A 150 6.45 -20.95 -14.22
C ASN A 150 7.08 -19.69 -13.57
N GLY A 151 6.28 -18.66 -13.31
CA GLY A 151 6.69 -17.42 -12.67
C GLY A 151 7.32 -16.37 -13.62
N ARG A 152 7.23 -16.58 -14.94
CA ARG A 152 7.64 -15.55 -15.91
C ARG A 152 6.71 -14.36 -15.98
N SER A 153 5.43 -14.60 -15.64
CA SER A 153 4.41 -13.57 -15.41
C SER A 153 3.58 -13.91 -14.16
N PHE A 154 2.72 -13.00 -13.73
CA PHE A 154 1.82 -13.22 -12.60
C PHE A 154 0.59 -12.33 -12.69
N HIS A 155 -0.50 -12.78 -12.08
CA HIS A 155 -1.64 -11.96 -11.70
C HIS A 155 -1.48 -11.42 -10.29
N ILE A 156 -2.02 -10.24 -10.01
CA ILE A 156 -2.48 -9.95 -8.65
C ILE A 156 -3.80 -10.71 -8.49
N ALA A 157 -3.86 -11.56 -7.49
CA ALA A 157 -4.98 -12.45 -7.27
C ALA A 157 -5.52 -12.32 -5.83
N VAL A 158 -6.80 -12.64 -5.66
CA VAL A 158 -7.43 -12.81 -4.36
C VAL A 158 -7.65 -14.30 -4.11
N GLY A 159 -7.05 -14.79 -3.03
CA GLY A 159 -7.27 -16.12 -2.50
C GLY A 159 -8.21 -16.09 -1.31
N ARG A 160 -8.90 -17.21 -1.10
CA ARG A 160 -9.69 -17.49 0.08
C ARG A 160 -9.36 -18.90 0.59
N GLY A 161 -9.28 -19.09 1.90
CA GLY A 161 -9.06 -20.42 2.50
C GLY A 161 -9.65 -20.49 3.90
N THR A 162 -9.80 -21.70 4.43
CA THR A 162 -10.21 -21.94 5.81
C THR A 162 -8.98 -22.19 6.67
N LEU A 163 -8.79 -21.41 7.72
CA LEU A 163 -7.71 -21.57 8.67
C LEU A 163 -8.05 -22.71 9.63
N ASP A 164 -7.39 -23.85 9.50
CA ASP A 164 -7.41 -24.96 10.45
C ASP A 164 -6.23 -24.83 11.40
N GLU A 165 -6.47 -24.27 12.57
CA GLU A 165 -5.43 -24.07 13.57
C GLU A 165 -4.93 -25.40 14.17
N ASN A 166 -5.75 -26.42 14.24
CA ASN A 166 -5.34 -27.75 14.75
C ASN A 166 -4.41 -28.46 13.77
N ALA A 167 -4.70 -28.36 12.48
CA ALA A 167 -3.83 -28.89 11.43
C ALA A 167 -2.66 -27.95 11.10
N HIS A 168 -2.67 -26.73 11.62
CA HIS A 168 -1.74 -25.65 11.30
C HIS A 168 -1.64 -25.41 9.78
N ALA A 169 -2.79 -25.31 9.12
CA ALA A 169 -2.88 -25.27 7.66
C ALA A 169 -4.05 -24.40 7.17
N LEU A 170 -3.92 -23.88 5.95
CA LEU A 170 -5.05 -23.42 5.15
C LEU A 170 -5.61 -24.61 4.36
N THR A 171 -6.90 -24.85 4.50
CA THR A 171 -7.67 -25.82 3.76
C THR A 171 -8.67 -25.13 2.82
N ASP A 172 -9.27 -25.86 1.89
CA ASP A 172 -10.24 -25.32 0.92
C ASP A 172 -9.79 -24.04 0.19
N VAL A 173 -8.50 -23.96 -0.09
CA VAL A 173 -7.91 -22.78 -0.74
C VAL A 173 -8.41 -22.67 -2.17
N LYS A 174 -8.95 -21.49 -2.50
CA LYS A 174 -9.46 -21.15 -3.84
C LYS A 174 -8.97 -19.78 -4.24
N VAL A 175 -8.52 -19.62 -5.48
CA VAL A 175 -8.34 -18.31 -6.10
C VAL A 175 -9.68 -17.86 -6.64
N ILE A 176 -10.22 -16.80 -6.05
CA ILE A 176 -11.57 -16.30 -6.35
C ILE A 176 -11.57 -15.18 -7.38
N PHE A 177 -10.45 -14.44 -7.49
CA PHE A 177 -10.32 -13.34 -8.44
C PHE A 177 -8.89 -13.25 -8.97
N ARG A 178 -8.73 -12.84 -10.25
CA ARG A 178 -7.46 -12.56 -10.91
C ARG A 178 -7.55 -11.25 -11.65
N ALA A 179 -6.69 -10.31 -11.32
CA ALA A 179 -6.58 -9.07 -12.07
C ALA A 179 -6.02 -9.36 -13.48
N ILE A 180 -6.62 -8.76 -14.48
CA ILE A 180 -6.18 -8.87 -15.88
C ILE A 180 -5.68 -7.52 -16.40
N PRO A 181 -4.69 -7.58 -17.33
CA PRO A 181 -3.95 -8.76 -17.78
C PRO A 181 -2.95 -9.26 -16.72
N ASP A 182 -2.44 -10.49 -16.87
CA ASP A 182 -1.19 -10.89 -16.24
C ASP A 182 -0.05 -10.07 -16.84
N LEU A 183 0.96 -9.79 -16.03
CA LEU A 183 2.10 -8.99 -16.48
C LEU A 183 3.42 -9.73 -16.25
N PRO A 184 4.43 -9.50 -17.10
CA PRO A 184 5.76 -10.06 -16.91
C PRO A 184 6.33 -9.76 -15.52
N SER A 185 6.97 -10.75 -14.90
CA SER A 185 7.49 -10.64 -13.52
C SER A 185 8.54 -9.53 -13.34
N ARG A 186 9.18 -9.07 -14.43
CA ARG A 186 10.03 -7.86 -14.40
C ARG A 186 9.26 -6.57 -14.06
N LEU A 187 7.93 -6.55 -14.25
CA LEU A 187 7.04 -5.46 -13.87
C LEU A 187 6.45 -5.73 -12.47
N ASN A 188 7.32 -5.77 -11.46
CA ASN A 188 7.00 -6.14 -10.08
C ASN A 188 6.87 -4.95 -9.13
N ALA A 189 6.64 -3.76 -9.66
CA ALA A 189 6.34 -2.53 -8.94
C ALA A 189 4.86 -2.14 -9.09
N ASN A 190 4.42 -1.16 -8.34
CA ASN A 190 3.07 -0.58 -8.39
C ASN A 190 1.99 -1.66 -8.30
N SER A 191 2.06 -2.53 -7.28
CA SER A 191 1.15 -3.67 -7.15
C SER A 191 -0.19 -3.31 -6.52
N GLY A 192 -0.23 -2.31 -5.64
CA GLY A 192 -1.38 -2.10 -4.78
C GLY A 192 -1.59 -3.31 -3.88
N SER A 193 -2.75 -3.93 -3.98
CA SER A 193 -3.12 -5.24 -3.40
C SER A 193 -3.76 -5.18 -2.01
N ARG A 194 -4.17 -4.02 -1.50
CA ARG A 194 -4.98 -3.96 -0.28
C ARG A 194 -6.37 -4.53 -0.53
N LEU A 195 -6.88 -5.20 0.49
CA LEU A 195 -8.25 -5.68 0.50
C LEU A 195 -8.97 -5.32 1.80
N VAL A 196 -10.25 -4.98 1.71
CA VAL A 196 -11.06 -4.66 2.87
C VAL A 196 -12.51 -5.12 2.66
N PHE A 197 -13.13 -5.63 3.72
CA PHE A 197 -14.54 -5.94 3.72
C PHE A 197 -15.41 -4.70 3.89
N ALA A 198 -16.45 -4.58 3.08
CA ALA A 198 -17.55 -3.67 3.33
C ALA A 198 -18.50 -4.25 4.39
N HIS A 199 -19.37 -3.40 4.95
CA HIS A 199 -20.35 -3.80 5.97
C HIS A 199 -21.37 -4.84 5.47
N ASP A 200 -21.61 -4.90 4.16
CA ASP A 200 -22.51 -5.88 3.54
C ASP A 200 -21.83 -7.24 3.26
N GLY A 201 -20.57 -7.38 3.63
CA GLY A 201 -19.77 -8.60 3.45
C GLY A 201 -19.15 -8.74 2.07
N THR A 202 -19.23 -7.74 1.20
CA THR A 202 -18.50 -7.71 -0.06
C THR A 202 -17.06 -7.23 0.14
N LEU A 203 -16.21 -7.37 -0.88
CA LEU A 203 -14.79 -7.05 -0.83
C LEU A 203 -14.44 -5.92 -1.79
N PHE A 204 -13.68 -4.96 -1.30
CA PHE A 204 -12.95 -4.00 -2.11
C PHE A 204 -11.47 -4.41 -2.19
N VAL A 205 -10.92 -4.36 -3.40
CA VAL A 205 -9.52 -4.73 -3.65
C VAL A 205 -8.87 -3.67 -4.52
N ALA A 206 -7.76 -3.13 -4.06
CA ALA A 206 -6.95 -2.17 -4.79
C ALA A 206 -5.95 -2.90 -5.69
N ILE A 207 -5.80 -2.45 -6.92
CA ILE A 207 -4.91 -3.06 -7.93
C ILE A 207 -4.14 -1.97 -8.64
N GLY A 208 -2.85 -1.88 -8.38
CA GLY A 208 -2.00 -0.85 -8.95
C GLY A 208 -1.83 -0.94 -10.47
N ASP A 209 -1.36 0.15 -11.07
CA ASP A 209 -1.22 0.29 -12.52
C ASP A 209 -0.11 -0.59 -13.12
N ARG A 210 0.79 -1.13 -12.28
CA ARG A 210 1.88 -2.00 -12.63
C ARG A 210 2.86 -1.43 -13.67
N SER A 211 2.81 -0.13 -13.92
CA SER A 211 3.60 0.55 -14.95
C SER A 211 4.69 1.43 -14.30
N SER A 212 5.94 1.03 -14.48
CA SER A 212 7.10 1.85 -14.10
C SER A 212 7.54 2.83 -15.20
N SER A 213 6.90 2.79 -16.37
CA SER A 213 7.21 3.63 -17.54
C SER A 213 6.01 3.72 -18.48
N PRO A 214 5.94 4.74 -19.35
CA PRO A 214 4.87 4.90 -20.33
C PRO A 214 4.69 3.67 -21.25
N PRO A 215 3.48 3.45 -21.78
CA PRO A 215 2.26 4.23 -21.54
C PRO A 215 1.59 3.87 -20.21
N TRP A 216 1.08 4.88 -19.49
CA TRP A 216 0.36 4.70 -18.20
C TRP A 216 -1.17 4.74 -18.36
N ASP A 217 -1.69 4.81 -19.58
CA ASP A 217 -3.09 5.01 -19.91
C ASP A 217 -4.04 3.89 -19.43
N ARG A 218 -3.52 2.72 -19.08
CA ARG A 218 -4.31 1.57 -18.60
C ARG A 218 -5.17 1.92 -17.39
N ALA A 219 -4.70 2.81 -16.51
CA ALA A 219 -5.47 3.26 -15.37
C ALA A 219 -6.78 3.98 -15.75
N GLN A 220 -6.85 4.54 -16.97
CA GLN A 220 -8.03 5.24 -17.50
C GLN A 220 -8.97 4.34 -18.32
N LEU A 221 -8.52 3.14 -18.72
CA LEU A 221 -9.29 2.21 -19.54
C LEU A 221 -10.15 1.28 -18.66
N LEU A 222 -11.32 0.87 -19.15
CA LEU A 222 -12.26 0.02 -18.39
C LEU A 222 -12.18 -1.48 -18.75
N ASP A 223 -11.33 -1.85 -19.67
CA ASP A 223 -11.17 -3.23 -20.17
C ASP A 223 -10.09 -4.04 -19.42
N ASN A 224 -9.54 -3.47 -18.35
CA ASN A 224 -8.50 -4.07 -17.53
C ASN A 224 -8.63 -3.62 -16.07
N HIS A 225 -7.94 -4.34 -15.13
CA HIS A 225 -7.98 -4.02 -13.70
C HIS A 225 -6.81 -3.14 -13.21
N LEU A 226 -5.90 -2.70 -14.08
CA LEU A 226 -4.71 -1.96 -13.69
C LEU A 226 -5.05 -0.51 -13.31
N GLY A 227 -4.62 -0.05 -12.13
CA GLY A 227 -4.96 1.27 -11.59
C GLY A 227 -6.44 1.40 -11.24
N LYS A 228 -6.98 0.40 -10.54
CA LYS A 228 -8.41 0.28 -10.21
C LYS A 228 -8.63 -0.16 -8.76
N ILE A 229 -9.68 0.34 -8.16
CA ILE A 229 -10.31 -0.37 -7.06
C ILE A 229 -11.46 -1.20 -7.65
N VAL A 230 -11.47 -2.50 -7.35
CA VAL A 230 -12.54 -3.42 -7.73
C VAL A 230 -13.42 -3.77 -6.54
N HIS A 231 -14.70 -4.07 -6.80
CA HIS A 231 -15.67 -4.44 -5.80
C HIS A 231 -16.31 -5.78 -6.19
N ILE A 232 -16.05 -6.80 -5.38
CA ILE A 232 -16.37 -8.19 -5.65
C ILE A 232 -17.09 -8.85 -4.48
N THR A 233 -17.79 -9.95 -4.75
CA THR A 233 -18.35 -10.82 -3.72
C THR A 233 -17.27 -11.72 -3.13
N VAL A 234 -17.59 -12.42 -2.03
CA VAL A 234 -16.72 -13.44 -1.41
C VAL A 234 -16.42 -14.65 -2.30
N ASP A 235 -17.08 -14.76 -3.43
CA ASP A 235 -16.84 -15.78 -4.47
C ASP A 235 -16.15 -15.21 -5.71
N GLY A 236 -15.76 -13.92 -5.67
CA GLY A 236 -14.98 -13.26 -6.72
C GLY A 236 -15.79 -12.74 -7.90
N GLN A 237 -17.12 -12.77 -7.83
CA GLN A 237 -17.98 -12.19 -8.86
C GLN A 237 -18.09 -10.68 -8.65
N ALA A 238 -18.40 -9.93 -9.72
CA ALA A 238 -18.73 -8.52 -9.58
C ALA A 238 -19.84 -8.33 -8.52
N ALA A 239 -19.60 -7.46 -7.55
CA ALA A 239 -20.60 -7.20 -6.51
C ALA A 239 -21.78 -6.41 -7.08
N PRO A 240 -22.99 -6.58 -6.51
CA PRO A 240 -24.16 -5.82 -6.93
C PRO A 240 -23.92 -4.31 -6.81
N GLY A 241 -24.45 -3.57 -7.78
CA GLY A 241 -24.42 -2.12 -7.75
C GLY A 241 -23.11 -1.48 -8.26
N ASN A 242 -22.17 -2.23 -8.82
CA ASN A 242 -20.98 -1.66 -9.45
C ASN A 242 -21.31 -0.68 -10.57
N PRO A 243 -20.58 0.46 -10.66
CA PRO A 243 -20.95 1.57 -11.54
C PRO A 243 -20.82 1.26 -13.03
N PHE A 244 -19.95 0.33 -13.41
CA PHE A 244 -19.66 0.01 -14.80
C PHE A 244 -20.23 -1.35 -15.25
N ALA A 245 -21.01 -2.04 -14.40
CA ALA A 245 -21.49 -3.40 -14.67
C ALA A 245 -22.35 -3.51 -15.95
N SER A 246 -23.06 -2.46 -16.35
CA SER A 246 -23.86 -2.45 -17.57
C SER A 246 -23.18 -1.75 -18.75
N LYS A 247 -21.95 -1.25 -18.58
CA LYS A 247 -21.24 -0.50 -19.62
C LYS A 247 -20.55 -1.47 -20.60
N GLN A 248 -20.90 -1.40 -21.85
CA GLN A 248 -20.29 -2.25 -22.88
C GLN A 248 -18.76 -2.06 -22.94
N GLY A 249 -18.00 -3.15 -22.91
CA GLY A 249 -16.54 -3.16 -22.95
C GLY A 249 -15.86 -2.86 -21.63
N ALA A 250 -16.62 -2.60 -20.55
CA ALA A 250 -16.07 -2.43 -19.21
C ALA A 250 -16.10 -3.75 -18.43
N LEU A 251 -15.11 -3.95 -17.55
CA LEU A 251 -15.12 -5.03 -16.58
C LEU A 251 -16.12 -4.68 -15.46
N PRO A 252 -17.04 -5.59 -15.14
CA PRO A 252 -18.15 -5.30 -14.22
C PRO A 252 -17.72 -5.15 -12.77
N GLU A 253 -16.52 -5.59 -12.40
CA GLU A 253 -15.97 -5.50 -11.04
C GLU A 253 -15.45 -4.11 -10.70
N ILE A 254 -15.21 -3.25 -11.67
CA ILE A 254 -14.58 -1.94 -11.44
C ILE A 254 -15.48 -1.04 -10.60
N TRP A 255 -14.92 -0.48 -9.51
CA TRP A 255 -15.55 0.52 -8.66
C TRP A 255 -15.09 1.94 -8.96
N SER A 256 -13.77 2.16 -9.03
CA SER A 256 -13.13 3.44 -9.37
C SER A 256 -11.92 3.22 -10.27
N ILE A 257 -11.47 4.28 -10.94
CA ILE A 257 -10.40 4.25 -11.93
C ILE A 257 -9.41 5.39 -11.72
N GLY A 258 -8.29 5.34 -12.42
CA GLY A 258 -7.32 6.44 -12.41
C GLY A 258 -6.41 6.43 -11.20
N HIS A 259 -6.14 5.25 -10.64
CA HIS A 259 -5.20 5.04 -9.55
C HIS A 259 -3.82 4.62 -10.06
N ARG A 260 -2.78 4.86 -9.22
CA ARG A 260 -1.40 4.45 -9.56
C ARG A 260 -0.93 3.26 -8.74
N THR A 261 -0.80 3.39 -7.43
CA THR A 261 -0.27 2.33 -6.55
C THR A 261 -0.90 2.46 -5.17
N GLU A 262 -2.04 1.87 -5.02
CA GLU A 262 -2.85 1.93 -3.81
C GLU A 262 -2.27 0.98 -2.75
N GLU A 263 -1.57 1.51 -1.76
CA GLU A 263 -0.92 0.76 -0.68
C GLU A 263 -1.68 0.79 0.65
N GLY A 264 -2.70 1.64 0.78
CA GLY A 264 -3.61 1.71 1.91
C GLY A 264 -5.06 1.71 1.47
N LEU A 265 -5.92 0.95 2.15
CA LEU A 265 -7.36 0.90 1.89
C LEU A 265 -8.10 0.55 3.18
N THR A 266 -9.07 1.36 3.59
CA THR A 266 -9.84 1.12 4.81
C THR A 266 -11.18 1.84 4.79
N PHE A 267 -12.15 1.32 5.52
CA PHE A 267 -13.38 2.04 5.82
C PHE A 267 -13.27 2.79 7.14
N ASP A 268 -13.85 3.97 7.21
CA ASP A 268 -14.15 4.59 8.50
C ASP A 268 -15.47 4.05 9.08
N VAL A 269 -15.79 4.49 10.30
CA VAL A 269 -17.02 4.05 11.00
C VAL A 269 -18.32 4.52 10.33
N SER A 270 -18.26 5.51 9.47
CA SER A 270 -19.40 5.99 8.67
C SER A 270 -19.66 5.13 7.43
N GLY A 271 -18.72 4.25 7.09
CA GLY A 271 -18.74 3.46 5.86
C GLY A 271 -18.12 4.18 4.65
N GLN A 272 -17.38 5.27 4.87
CA GLN A 272 -16.60 5.93 3.83
C GLN A 272 -15.31 5.17 3.58
N LEU A 273 -15.05 4.83 2.32
CA LEU A 273 -13.80 4.18 1.90
C LEU A 273 -12.70 5.23 1.69
N TRP A 274 -11.58 5.02 2.37
CA TRP A 274 -10.36 5.82 2.28
C TRP A 274 -9.23 5.01 1.65
N GLU A 275 -8.40 5.68 0.89
CA GLU A 275 -7.30 5.06 0.17
C GLU A 275 -6.07 5.96 0.20
N THR A 276 -4.86 5.36 0.20
CA THR A 276 -3.60 6.08 -0.03
C THR A 276 -2.80 5.41 -1.13
N GLU A 277 -2.22 6.24 -2.02
CA GLU A 277 -1.44 5.76 -3.15
C GLU A 277 -0.11 6.51 -3.34
N HIS A 278 0.84 5.80 -3.96
CA HIS A 278 2.11 6.40 -4.34
C HIS A 278 1.97 7.25 -5.59
N GLY A 279 2.38 8.49 -5.50
CA GLY A 279 2.74 9.29 -6.66
C GLY A 279 4.04 8.80 -7.33
N PRO A 280 4.46 9.42 -8.43
CA PRO A 280 5.75 9.13 -9.04
C PRO A 280 6.89 9.77 -8.22
N ARG A 281 7.40 10.92 -8.61
CA ARG A 281 8.32 11.73 -7.85
C ARG A 281 7.56 12.99 -7.40
N GLY A 282 7.08 12.99 -6.15
CA GLY A 282 6.04 13.89 -5.63
C GLY A 282 4.63 13.35 -5.86
N GLY A 283 3.66 13.87 -5.11
CA GLY A 283 2.24 13.61 -5.29
C GLY A 283 1.78 12.23 -4.81
N ASP A 284 2.29 11.74 -3.69
CA ASP A 284 1.59 10.69 -2.93
C ASP A 284 0.26 11.24 -2.43
N GLU A 285 -0.80 10.43 -2.38
CA GLU A 285 -2.16 10.92 -2.17
C GLU A 285 -2.89 10.20 -1.02
N LEU A 286 -3.79 10.94 -0.36
CA LEU A 286 -4.89 10.42 0.43
C LEU A 286 -6.19 10.74 -0.29
N ASN A 287 -6.95 9.71 -0.63
CA ASN A 287 -8.16 9.79 -1.40
C ASN A 287 -9.40 9.35 -0.62
N LYS A 288 -10.51 10.06 -0.80
CA LYS A 288 -11.84 9.68 -0.37
C LYS A 288 -12.52 8.98 -1.54
N ILE A 289 -12.70 7.66 -1.46
CA ILE A 289 -13.14 6.85 -2.59
C ILE A 289 -14.65 6.85 -2.73
N GLU A 290 -15.11 7.23 -3.92
CA GLU A 290 -16.51 7.25 -4.29
C GLU A 290 -16.77 6.39 -5.53
N LYS A 291 -17.99 5.89 -5.61
CA LYS A 291 -18.46 5.01 -6.68
C LYS A 291 -18.39 5.67 -8.06
N GLY A 292 -17.71 5.01 -8.99
CA GLY A 292 -17.67 5.42 -10.41
C GLY A 292 -16.75 6.60 -10.72
N LYS A 293 -15.98 7.05 -9.73
CA LYS A 293 -15.11 8.21 -9.86
C LYS A 293 -13.76 7.85 -10.49
N ASN A 294 -13.11 8.89 -11.04
CA ASN A 294 -11.80 8.84 -11.68
C ASN A 294 -10.82 9.69 -10.87
N TYR A 295 -9.76 9.07 -10.32
CA TYR A 295 -8.76 9.71 -9.47
C TYR A 295 -7.55 10.26 -10.22
N GLY A 296 -7.65 10.23 -11.56
CA GLY A 296 -6.89 11.11 -12.44
C GLY A 296 -5.60 10.55 -12.99
N TRP A 297 -4.92 9.60 -12.33
CA TRP A 297 -3.67 9.04 -12.86
C TRP A 297 -3.85 8.45 -14.28
N PRO A 298 -2.96 8.75 -15.24
CA PRO A 298 -1.83 9.67 -15.23
C PRO A 298 -2.16 11.06 -15.84
N VAL A 299 -3.44 11.44 -15.92
CA VAL A 299 -3.89 12.67 -16.60
C VAL A 299 -3.66 13.90 -15.72
N ILE A 300 -4.05 13.81 -14.44
CA ILE A 300 -3.71 14.80 -13.41
C ILE A 300 -2.71 14.20 -12.45
N VAL A 301 -1.65 14.95 -12.10
CA VAL A 301 -0.54 14.44 -11.27
C VAL A 301 0.09 15.56 -10.46
N HIS A 302 0.20 15.39 -9.13
CA HIS A 302 0.90 16.29 -8.22
C HIS A 302 2.42 16.03 -8.13
N GLY A 303 3.01 15.34 -9.10
CA GLY A 303 4.42 14.98 -9.17
C GLY A 303 4.96 15.02 -10.59
N ILE A 304 6.22 14.60 -10.74
CA ILE A 304 6.94 14.50 -12.01
C ILE A 304 7.49 13.09 -12.21
N ASP A 305 7.88 12.71 -13.40
CA ASP A 305 8.52 11.42 -13.66
C ASP A 305 9.92 11.33 -13.00
N TYR A 306 10.39 10.12 -12.73
CA TYR A 306 11.70 9.90 -12.08
C TYR A 306 12.89 10.56 -12.78
N PRO A 307 12.97 10.59 -14.13
CA PRO A 307 13.99 11.38 -14.83
C PRO A 307 13.83 12.91 -14.73
N GLY A 308 12.71 13.38 -14.15
CA GLY A 308 12.41 14.80 -14.00
C GLY A 308 11.56 15.40 -15.14
N ALA A 309 11.04 14.56 -16.05
CA ALA A 309 10.11 14.99 -17.08
C ALA A 309 8.69 15.20 -16.52
N HIS A 310 7.90 15.99 -17.21
CA HIS A 310 6.45 16.08 -16.91
C HIS A 310 5.73 14.80 -17.33
N ILE A 311 4.65 14.49 -16.61
CA ILE A 311 3.76 13.38 -16.94
C ILE A 311 2.51 13.95 -17.63
N GLY A 312 2.14 13.36 -18.75
CA GLY A 312 0.97 13.80 -19.52
C GLY A 312 1.04 15.29 -19.90
N GLU A 313 -0.04 16.00 -19.68
CA GLU A 313 -0.16 17.44 -19.96
C GLU A 313 0.40 18.34 -18.82
N ASN A 314 1.00 17.75 -17.79
CA ASN A 314 1.51 18.45 -16.59
C ASN A 314 0.45 19.23 -15.82
N ILE A 315 -0.79 18.77 -15.83
CA ILE A 315 -1.92 19.39 -15.13
C ILE A 315 -2.21 18.69 -13.81
N THR A 316 -2.78 19.41 -12.85
CA THR A 316 -3.12 18.92 -11.52
C THR A 316 -4.62 18.86 -11.27
N GLU A 317 -5.43 19.42 -12.19
CA GLU A 317 -6.88 19.37 -12.13
C GLU A 317 -7.47 19.20 -13.52
N LYS A 318 -8.59 18.48 -13.61
CA LYS A 318 -9.39 18.32 -14.84
C LYS A 318 -10.83 17.97 -14.48
N ALA A 319 -11.77 18.56 -15.18
CA ALA A 319 -13.19 18.26 -14.98
C ALA A 319 -13.48 16.76 -15.13
N GLY A 320 -14.21 16.18 -14.18
CA GLY A 320 -14.54 14.75 -14.13
C GLY A 320 -13.46 13.86 -13.51
N MET A 321 -12.41 14.46 -12.95
CA MET A 321 -11.40 13.79 -12.14
C MET A 321 -11.41 14.33 -10.73
N GLU A 322 -11.31 13.43 -9.75
CA GLU A 322 -11.34 13.78 -8.33
C GLU A 322 -9.98 14.30 -7.87
N GLN A 323 -10.02 15.22 -6.91
CA GLN A 323 -8.84 15.73 -6.27
C GLN A 323 -8.54 14.93 -5.01
N PRO A 324 -7.25 14.64 -4.68
CA PRO A 324 -6.92 14.07 -3.40
C PRO A 324 -7.35 14.99 -2.26
N VAL A 325 -7.78 14.40 -1.16
CA VAL A 325 -8.05 15.13 0.09
C VAL A 325 -6.77 15.75 0.64
N TYR A 326 -5.66 15.02 0.46
CA TYR A 326 -4.33 15.46 0.84
C TYR A 326 -3.27 14.84 -0.06
N TYR A 327 -2.19 15.57 -0.34
CA TYR A 327 -1.04 15.01 -1.04
C TYR A 327 0.29 15.40 -0.41
N TRP A 328 1.30 14.55 -0.59
CA TRP A 328 2.66 14.78 -0.11
C TRP A 328 3.60 15.04 -1.30
N ASP A 329 4.25 16.18 -1.25
CA ASP A 329 5.36 16.51 -2.15
C ASP A 329 6.48 17.23 -1.36
N PRO A 330 7.65 16.59 -1.19
CA PRO A 330 8.09 15.27 -1.71
C PRO A 330 7.37 14.06 -1.12
N VAL A 331 7.49 12.92 -1.83
CA VAL A 331 6.86 11.64 -1.46
C VAL A 331 7.29 11.13 -0.08
N ILE A 332 6.34 10.47 0.61
CA ILE A 332 6.57 9.68 1.83
C ILE A 332 6.49 8.17 1.58
N ALA A 333 6.03 7.75 0.40
CA ALA A 333 5.65 6.38 0.02
C ALA A 333 4.67 5.78 1.05
N PRO A 334 3.39 6.21 1.05
CA PRO A 334 2.36 5.72 1.97
C PRO A 334 2.17 4.21 1.83
N SER A 335 1.78 3.57 2.91
CA SER A 335 1.61 2.11 2.98
C SER A 335 0.32 1.75 3.70
N GLY A 336 0.35 1.00 4.80
CA GLY A 336 -0.85 0.68 5.56
C GLY A 336 -1.59 1.92 6.03
N LEU A 337 -2.92 1.82 6.03
CA LEU A 337 -3.86 2.90 6.35
C LEU A 337 -4.86 2.42 7.39
N ALA A 338 -5.09 3.23 8.43
CA ALA A 338 -6.15 3.00 9.39
C ALA A 338 -6.84 4.31 9.77
N VAL A 339 -8.15 4.30 9.91
CA VAL A 339 -8.88 5.35 10.60
C VAL A 339 -8.95 4.96 12.07
N TYR A 340 -8.48 5.83 12.94
CA TYR A 340 -8.47 5.51 14.37
C TYR A 340 -9.89 5.56 14.95
N HIS A 341 -10.27 4.46 15.57
CA HIS A 341 -11.47 4.36 16.38
C HIS A 341 -11.14 3.52 17.62
N GLY A 342 -11.26 4.11 18.81
CA GLY A 342 -10.92 3.40 20.04
C GLY A 342 -10.79 4.29 21.26
N SER A 343 -10.82 3.67 22.44
CA SER A 343 -10.83 4.37 23.71
C SER A 343 -9.45 4.75 24.26
N LEU A 344 -8.35 4.14 23.75
CA LEU A 344 -7.01 4.42 24.29
C LEU A 344 -6.48 5.81 23.92
N PHE A 345 -6.77 6.30 22.73
CA PHE A 345 -6.41 7.62 22.26
C PHE A 345 -7.66 8.43 21.91
N PRO A 346 -8.45 8.91 22.90
CA PRO A 346 -9.73 9.57 22.62
C PRO A 346 -9.61 10.81 21.73
N SER A 347 -8.46 11.50 21.78
CA SER A 347 -8.18 12.66 20.94
C SER A 347 -7.82 12.31 19.48
N TRP A 348 -7.66 11.03 19.15
CA TRP A 348 -7.38 10.55 17.79
C TRP A 348 -8.64 10.02 17.08
N GLU A 349 -9.79 10.07 17.75
CA GLU A 349 -11.04 9.55 17.16
C GLU A 349 -11.31 10.20 15.80
N GLY A 350 -11.39 9.37 14.76
CA GLY A 350 -11.55 9.78 13.35
C GLY A 350 -10.28 10.28 12.67
N ASP A 351 -9.13 10.33 13.35
CA ASP A 351 -7.85 10.65 12.71
C ASP A 351 -7.42 9.51 11.78
N ILE A 352 -6.70 9.86 10.72
CA ILE A 352 -6.16 8.89 9.75
C ILE A 352 -4.68 8.64 10.06
N LEU A 353 -4.32 7.37 10.20
CA LEU A 353 -2.95 6.91 10.43
C LEU A 353 -2.40 6.31 9.13
N VAL A 354 -1.36 6.93 8.57
CA VAL A 354 -0.72 6.49 7.32
C VAL A 354 0.70 6.04 7.61
N GLY A 355 0.99 4.77 7.40
CA GLY A 355 2.36 4.28 7.41
C GLY A 355 3.15 4.84 6.23
N ALA A 356 4.44 5.13 6.42
CA ALA A 356 5.29 5.67 5.36
C ALA A 356 6.57 4.85 5.22
N LEU A 357 6.79 4.32 4.01
CA LEU A 357 7.98 3.52 3.71
C LEU A 357 9.23 4.40 3.53
N ARG A 358 9.12 5.47 2.74
CA ARG A 358 10.21 6.43 2.55
C ARG A 358 10.26 7.43 3.69
N GLY A 359 9.11 7.89 4.16
CA GLY A 359 9.03 8.85 5.27
C GLY A 359 9.45 8.27 6.62
N THR A 360 9.60 6.94 6.74
CA THR A 360 10.03 6.20 7.95
C THR A 360 9.28 6.62 9.22
N ARG A 361 7.97 6.83 9.10
CA ARG A 361 7.10 7.31 10.17
C ARG A 361 5.67 6.83 9.96
N ILE A 362 4.83 7.04 10.95
CA ILE A 362 3.39 7.15 10.73
C ILE A 362 3.06 8.64 10.61
N SER A 363 2.41 9.04 9.52
CA SER A 363 1.78 10.35 9.45
C SER A 363 0.38 10.25 10.06
N ARG A 364 0.17 10.82 11.26
CA ARG A 364 -1.16 10.98 11.84
C ARG A 364 -1.77 12.26 11.31
N LEU A 365 -2.86 12.14 10.60
CA LEU A 365 -3.61 13.24 10.00
C LEU A 365 -4.85 13.51 10.84
N THR A 366 -4.92 14.68 11.45
CA THR A 366 -6.14 15.10 12.13
C THR A 366 -7.16 15.58 11.12
N MET A 367 -8.33 14.93 11.14
CA MET A 367 -9.40 15.18 10.18
C MET A 367 -10.47 16.12 10.75
N LYS A 368 -10.95 17.04 9.91
CA LYS A 368 -12.13 17.86 10.22
C LYS A 368 -12.94 18.13 8.96
N ASN A 369 -14.19 17.71 8.92
CA ASN A 369 -15.08 17.88 7.76
C ASN A 369 -14.42 17.37 6.46
N ASP A 370 -13.89 16.13 6.47
CA ASP A 370 -13.17 15.49 5.37
C ASP A 370 -11.94 16.27 4.86
N ARG A 371 -11.33 17.08 5.71
CA ARG A 371 -10.11 17.85 5.41
C ARG A 371 -9.03 17.55 6.45
N VAL A 372 -7.79 17.48 5.99
CA VAL A 372 -6.63 17.40 6.87
C VAL A 372 -6.36 18.79 7.47
N VAL A 373 -6.35 18.88 8.80
CA VAL A 373 -6.10 20.14 9.50
C VAL A 373 -4.75 20.16 10.22
N SER A 374 -4.16 19.00 10.46
CA SER A 374 -2.77 18.89 10.96
C SER A 374 -2.14 17.55 10.59
N GLU A 375 -0.81 17.52 10.58
CA GLU A 375 -0.02 16.30 10.40
C GLU A 375 0.98 16.15 11.55
N GLU A 376 1.02 14.96 12.18
CA GLU A 376 1.98 14.61 13.23
C GLU A 376 2.81 13.39 12.81
N PRO A 377 4.16 13.47 12.85
CA PRO A 377 5.01 12.35 12.56
C PRO A 377 5.23 11.50 13.83
N LEU A 378 4.71 10.28 13.87
CA LEU A 378 4.98 9.31 14.92
C LEU A 378 6.06 8.33 14.49
N LEU A 379 6.85 7.81 15.43
CA LEU A 379 7.88 6.78 15.22
C LEU A 379 9.05 7.21 14.31
N TYR A 380 9.20 8.49 14.01
CA TYR A 380 10.29 8.95 13.13
C TYR A 380 11.68 8.55 13.67
N ASP A 381 11.87 8.58 14.98
CA ASP A 381 13.15 8.24 15.62
C ASP A 381 13.56 6.76 15.48
N LEU A 382 12.64 5.90 15.07
CA LEU A 382 12.96 4.50 14.78
C LEU A 382 13.71 4.31 13.46
N HIS A 383 13.66 5.29 12.56
CA HIS A 383 14.24 5.23 11.21
C HIS A 383 13.85 3.98 10.42
N SER A 384 12.69 3.38 10.76
CA SER A 384 12.18 2.15 10.15
C SER A 384 11.12 2.46 9.10
N ARG A 385 11.17 1.75 7.99
CA ARG A 385 10.12 1.82 6.95
C ARG A 385 8.85 1.19 7.50
N ILE A 386 7.78 1.97 7.63
CA ILE A 386 6.50 1.46 8.13
C ILE A 386 5.74 0.79 6.98
N ARG A 387 5.37 -0.49 7.16
CA ARG A 387 4.67 -1.28 6.14
C ARG A 387 3.17 -1.34 6.37
N ASP A 388 2.73 -1.54 7.60
CA ASP A 388 1.30 -1.64 7.91
C ASP A 388 0.98 -0.99 9.25
N VAL A 389 -0.20 -0.42 9.34
CA VAL A 389 -0.74 0.22 10.55
C VAL A 389 -2.16 -0.27 10.75
N ARG A 390 -2.44 -0.83 11.93
CA ARG A 390 -3.77 -1.34 12.29
C ARG A 390 -4.16 -0.88 13.68
N VAL A 391 -5.43 -0.61 13.88
CA VAL A 391 -6.01 -0.40 15.23
C VAL A 391 -6.46 -1.75 15.76
N GLY A 392 -5.91 -2.14 16.90
CA GLY A 392 -6.26 -3.40 17.54
C GLY A 392 -7.61 -3.36 18.26
N PRO A 393 -8.19 -4.53 18.58
CA PRO A 393 -9.45 -4.61 19.33
C PRO A 393 -9.37 -4.01 20.73
N ASP A 394 -8.16 -3.85 21.25
CA ASP A 394 -7.85 -3.18 22.52
C ASP A 394 -7.66 -1.65 22.39
N GLY A 395 -7.83 -1.09 21.19
CA GLY A 395 -7.65 0.32 20.87
C GLY A 395 -6.18 0.76 20.73
N ALA A 396 -5.20 -0.14 20.90
CA ALA A 396 -3.80 0.15 20.63
C ALA A 396 -3.52 0.17 19.12
N VAL A 397 -2.45 0.87 18.73
CA VAL A 397 -2.02 0.89 17.32
C VAL A 397 -0.89 -0.10 17.12
N TYR A 398 -1.08 -1.04 16.21
CA TYR A 398 -0.12 -2.07 15.84
C TYR A 398 0.54 -1.72 14.51
N VAL A 399 1.84 -1.97 14.41
CA VAL A 399 2.66 -1.50 13.30
C VAL A 399 3.61 -2.59 12.85
N LEU A 400 3.63 -2.85 11.54
CA LEU A 400 4.65 -3.67 10.91
C LEU A 400 5.71 -2.78 10.26
N THR A 401 6.97 -3.16 10.40
CA THR A 401 8.07 -2.53 9.66
C THR A 401 8.48 -3.41 8.47
N ASP A 402 8.91 -2.78 7.36
CA ASP A 402 9.10 -3.46 6.07
C ASP A 402 10.36 -4.36 6.05
N THR A 403 11.52 -3.82 6.42
CA THR A 403 12.82 -4.48 6.19
C THR A 403 13.46 -5.07 7.44
N ASP A 404 13.14 -4.54 8.60
CA ASP A 404 13.69 -4.95 9.89
C ASP A 404 12.76 -5.88 10.68
N GLY A 405 11.65 -6.30 10.06
CA GLY A 405 10.84 -7.43 10.52
C GLY A 405 10.16 -7.25 11.87
N LYS A 406 9.88 -6.00 12.28
CA LYS A 406 9.31 -5.73 13.60
C LYS A 406 7.78 -5.69 13.54
N LEU A 407 7.18 -6.19 14.61
CA LEU A 407 5.81 -5.91 15.01
C LEU A 407 5.86 -5.09 16.30
N LEU A 408 5.31 -3.90 16.24
CA LEU A 408 5.29 -2.94 17.34
C LEU A 408 3.86 -2.69 17.81
N VAL A 409 3.71 -2.28 19.07
CA VAL A 409 2.44 -1.77 19.59
C VAL A 409 2.68 -0.41 20.26
N LEU A 410 1.78 0.54 19.94
CA LEU A 410 1.77 1.89 20.49
C LEU A 410 0.61 2.02 21.50
N ARG A 411 0.92 2.56 22.66
CA ARG A 411 -0.04 2.90 23.72
C ARG A 411 0.22 4.33 24.20
N PRO A 412 -0.78 5.02 24.80
CA PRO A 412 -0.53 6.32 25.41
C PRO A 412 0.54 6.20 26.49
N LYS A 413 1.48 7.14 26.50
CA LYS A 413 2.45 7.25 27.57
C LYS A 413 1.73 7.62 28.87
N LYS A 414 1.99 6.82 29.91
CA LYS A 414 1.43 7.08 31.26
C LYS A 414 2.07 8.28 31.94
#